data_d5a3323076716e700145b1237a33b0fd
#
_entry.id   d5a3323076716e700145b1237a33b0fd
#
_cell.length_a   1.000
_cell.length_b   1.000
_cell.length_c   1.000
_cell.angle_alpha   90.00
_cell.angle_beta   90.00
_cell.angle_gamma   90.00
#
_symmetry.space_group_name_H-M   'P 1'
#
loop_
_entity.id
_entity.type
_entity.pdbx_description
1 polymer ?
#
loop_
_entity_poly.entity_id
_entity_poly.type
_entity_poly.pdbx_seq_one_letter_code
_entity_poly.pdbx_strand_id
1 'polypeptide(L)'
;MTNIKKLGLTALAGSLVTTTAFAGALDVSGTAKVVYASQDESEVTGNPWSMNQGIGFSGSGDTDVGTISYQYTMTNAVFSSSSLKLDMGDSGTFSLSNGAGTTGINAYDDVMPTAGEEVWDDLDGQANGIATISTTNTLGYAGSFGGMGVSASYNKDSGGGNQGSSKSIVLTSGSLMDGVDVGIGLGDKAGSSSDTGTDQRIMYAKYTMGSVTAGVQHTDLDLSAADSDVERTHIAVSMAINENLSASIGQSTVEFESSTKDDQENTGLAVSYTMGSMTIAAFTNSESSSGGTNGTDDSVSEVSVAFAF
;
A
#
# COMPACT_ATOMS: atom_id res chain seq x y z
N MET A 1 -45.15 -8.21 -0.27
CA MET A 1 -43.67 -8.27 -0.09
C MET A 1 -43.11 -7.18 0.88
N THR A 2 -43.89 -6.64 1.78
CA THR A 2 -43.47 -5.46 2.59
C THR A 2 -43.14 -5.78 4.07
N ASN A 3 -43.54 -6.96 4.56
CA ASN A 3 -43.44 -7.23 6.00
C ASN A 3 -42.13 -7.90 6.46
N ILE A 4 -41.51 -8.69 5.59
CA ILE A 4 -40.26 -9.40 5.95
C ILE A 4 -39.05 -8.42 6.00
N LYS A 5 -39.00 -7.45 5.09
CA LYS A 5 -37.95 -6.42 5.10
C LYS A 5 -38.05 -5.50 6.33
N LYS A 6 -39.25 -5.19 6.80
CA LYS A 6 -39.49 -4.38 7.98
C LYS A 6 -39.16 -5.16 9.27
N LEU A 7 -39.48 -6.46 9.35
CA LEU A 7 -39.10 -7.29 10.49
C LEU A 7 -37.58 -7.47 10.60
N GLY A 8 -36.88 -7.69 9.50
CA GLY A 8 -35.42 -7.80 9.50
C GLY A 8 -34.72 -6.53 9.97
N LEU A 9 -35.20 -5.37 9.51
CA LEU A 9 -34.62 -4.09 9.92
C LEU A 9 -34.91 -3.75 11.39
N THR A 10 -36.10 -4.10 11.87
CA THR A 10 -36.50 -3.87 13.29
C THR A 10 -35.78 -4.84 14.23
N ALA A 11 -35.56 -6.09 13.82
CA ALA A 11 -34.77 -7.05 14.59
C ALA A 11 -33.30 -6.63 14.67
N LEU A 12 -32.70 -6.16 13.59
CA LEU A 12 -31.34 -5.64 13.59
C LEU A 12 -31.20 -4.36 14.44
N ALA A 13 -32.14 -3.44 14.32
CA ALA A 13 -32.17 -2.24 15.17
C ALA A 13 -32.41 -2.58 16.65
N GLY A 14 -33.27 -3.58 16.92
CA GLY A 14 -33.54 -4.05 18.28
C GLY A 14 -32.35 -4.79 18.92
N SER A 15 -31.59 -5.54 18.16
CA SER A 15 -30.38 -6.23 18.63
C SER A 15 -29.25 -5.25 18.96
N LEU A 16 -29.16 -4.14 18.22
CA LEU A 16 -28.20 -3.06 18.51
C LEU A 16 -28.52 -2.25 19.80
N VAL A 17 -29.78 -2.32 20.27
CA VAL A 17 -30.20 -1.58 21.48
C VAL A 17 -30.15 -2.47 22.74
N THR A 18 -30.18 -3.81 22.60
CA THR A 18 -30.24 -4.74 23.75
C THR A 18 -28.92 -5.39 24.10
N THR A 19 -27.91 -5.32 23.27
CA THR A 19 -26.56 -5.61 23.69
C THR A 19 -26.06 -4.41 24.47
N THR A 20 -25.70 -4.57 25.75
CA THR A 20 -24.68 -3.74 26.35
C THR A 20 -23.49 -3.87 25.43
N ALA A 21 -23.42 -3.02 24.43
CA ALA A 21 -22.24 -2.90 23.61
C ALA A 21 -21.13 -2.59 24.60
N PHE A 22 -20.25 -3.52 24.82
CA PHE A 22 -18.91 -3.18 25.27
C PHE A 22 -18.33 -2.43 24.07
N ALA A 23 -18.77 -1.17 23.93
CA ALA A 23 -18.08 -0.24 23.06
C ALA A 23 -16.67 -0.19 23.63
N GLY A 24 -15.74 -0.86 22.98
CA GLY A 24 -14.34 -0.70 23.26
C GLY A 24 -14.03 0.80 23.29
N ALA A 25 -13.07 1.20 24.07
CA ALA A 25 -12.65 2.59 24.11
C ALA A 25 -12.38 3.07 22.68
N LEU A 26 -12.88 4.24 22.35
CA LEU A 26 -12.48 4.92 21.10
C LEU A 26 -11.06 5.43 21.33
N ASP A 27 -10.13 4.88 20.59
CA ASP A 27 -8.74 5.34 20.59
C ASP A 27 -8.57 6.45 19.52
N VAL A 28 -7.85 7.48 19.91
CA VAL A 28 -7.48 8.58 19.03
C VAL A 28 -5.97 8.61 18.93
N SER A 29 -5.44 8.63 17.72
CA SER A 29 -4.01 8.78 17.43
C SER A 29 -3.78 10.01 16.56
N GLY A 30 -2.61 10.59 16.69
CA GLY A 30 -2.20 11.74 15.91
C GLY A 30 -0.79 11.58 15.35
N THR A 31 -0.54 12.17 14.18
CA THR A 31 0.81 12.27 13.61
C THR A 31 1.06 13.67 13.10
N ALA A 32 2.31 14.14 13.20
CA ALA A 32 2.77 15.35 12.56
C ALA A 32 4.15 15.10 11.96
N LYS A 33 4.34 15.40 10.67
CA LYS A 33 5.62 15.27 9.93
C LYS A 33 5.96 16.65 9.36
N VAL A 34 7.12 17.17 9.71
CA VAL A 34 7.72 18.35 9.09
C VAL A 34 8.75 17.87 8.09
N VAL A 35 8.72 18.43 6.91
CA VAL A 35 9.52 18.03 5.76
C VAL A 35 10.31 19.22 5.24
N TYR A 36 11.56 18.99 4.90
CA TYR A 36 12.36 19.84 4.04
C TYR A 36 12.73 19.03 2.80
N ALA A 37 12.25 19.44 1.62
CA ALA A 37 12.51 18.79 0.36
C ALA A 37 13.35 19.71 -0.55
N SER A 38 14.28 19.11 -1.28
CA SER A 38 15.02 19.76 -2.37
C SER A 38 14.88 18.87 -3.59
N GLN A 39 14.21 19.39 -4.61
CA GLN A 39 14.04 18.75 -5.92
C GLN A 39 14.85 19.51 -6.94
N ASP A 40 15.20 18.89 -8.03
CA ASP A 40 15.80 19.58 -9.15
C ASP A 40 14.73 20.30 -9.99
N GLU A 41 15.16 21.01 -10.98
CA GLU A 41 14.33 21.82 -11.89
C GLU A 41 13.43 22.83 -11.16
N SER A 42 12.12 22.79 -11.37
CA SER A 42 11.18 23.81 -10.93
C SER A 42 10.06 23.31 -10.00
N GLU A 43 10.05 22.04 -9.60
CA GLU A 43 8.98 21.46 -8.78
C GLU A 43 8.88 22.11 -7.40
N VAL A 44 9.99 22.43 -6.78
CA VAL A 44 10.02 23.22 -5.54
C VAL A 44 10.36 24.66 -5.83
N THR A 45 9.39 25.41 -6.33
CA THR A 45 9.52 26.84 -6.50
C THR A 45 9.11 27.58 -5.24
N GLY A 46 10.05 27.96 -4.39
CA GLY A 46 9.83 28.90 -3.29
C GLY A 46 10.08 28.31 -1.91
N ASN A 47 9.08 27.73 -1.26
CA ASN A 47 9.25 27.24 0.11
C ASN A 47 9.51 25.73 0.16
N PRO A 48 10.73 25.28 0.53
CA PRO A 48 11.06 23.85 0.60
C PRO A 48 10.44 23.15 1.84
N TRP A 49 9.78 23.90 2.71
CA TRP A 49 9.20 23.37 3.94
C TRP A 49 7.74 23.01 3.73
N SER A 50 7.37 21.81 4.16
CA SER A 50 5.98 21.36 4.24
C SER A 50 5.70 20.70 5.59
N MET A 51 4.41 20.51 5.88
CA MET A 51 3.96 19.81 7.06
C MET A 51 2.78 18.92 6.71
N ASN A 52 2.90 17.64 7.04
CA ASN A 52 1.82 16.67 6.96
C ASN A 52 1.32 16.33 8.37
N GLN A 53 0.04 16.13 8.52
CA GLN A 53 -0.60 15.79 9.78
C GLN A 53 -1.70 14.76 9.58
N GLY A 54 -1.81 13.84 10.52
CA GLY A 54 -2.82 12.79 10.49
C GLY A 54 -3.57 12.68 11.81
N ILE A 55 -4.84 12.31 11.74
CA ILE A 55 -5.66 11.93 12.89
C ILE A 55 -6.32 10.60 12.56
N GLY A 56 -6.19 9.64 13.46
CA GLY A 56 -6.83 8.34 13.40
C GLY A 56 -7.82 8.16 14.54
N PHE A 57 -8.94 7.53 14.23
CA PHE A 57 -9.92 7.05 15.19
C PHE A 57 -10.04 5.54 15.01
N SER A 58 -9.95 4.78 16.09
CA SER A 58 -10.13 3.33 16.04
C SER A 58 -10.96 2.83 17.23
N GLY A 59 -11.61 1.72 17.02
CA GLY A 59 -12.37 1.05 18.06
C GLY A 59 -12.58 -0.42 17.69
N SER A 60 -12.75 -1.27 18.70
CA SER A 60 -12.99 -2.70 18.50
C SER A 60 -13.99 -3.24 19.52
N GLY A 61 -14.59 -4.37 19.19
CA GLY A 61 -15.50 -5.09 20.06
C GLY A 61 -15.59 -6.56 19.68
N ASP A 62 -15.77 -7.41 20.66
CA ASP A 62 -15.89 -8.85 20.47
C ASP A 62 -17.32 -9.24 20.09
N THR A 63 -17.42 -10.27 19.26
CA THR A 63 -18.66 -10.92 18.86
C THR A 63 -18.52 -12.43 18.99
N ASP A 64 -19.61 -13.17 18.88
CA ASP A 64 -19.61 -14.64 18.94
C ASP A 64 -18.79 -15.31 17.81
N VAL A 65 -18.45 -14.55 16.76
CA VAL A 65 -17.73 -15.06 15.57
C VAL A 65 -16.33 -14.48 15.41
N GLY A 66 -15.94 -13.55 16.28
CA GLY A 66 -14.62 -12.90 16.23
C GLY A 66 -14.65 -11.45 16.69
N THR A 67 -13.53 -10.76 16.53
CA THR A 67 -13.39 -9.35 16.91
C THR A 67 -13.68 -8.44 15.72
N ILE A 68 -14.66 -7.55 15.87
CA ILE A 68 -14.89 -6.45 14.92
C ILE A 68 -14.01 -5.27 15.30
N SER A 69 -13.34 -4.68 14.33
CA SER A 69 -12.60 -3.42 14.48
C SER A 69 -12.94 -2.44 13.37
N TYR A 70 -12.94 -1.17 13.73
CA TYR A 70 -13.14 -0.07 12.79
C TYR A 70 -12.01 0.95 12.93
N GLN A 71 -11.54 1.45 11.80
CA GLN A 71 -10.56 2.52 11.72
C GLN A 71 -11.03 3.58 10.73
N TYR A 72 -10.77 4.84 11.07
CA TYR A 72 -11.00 6.00 10.23
C TYR A 72 -9.81 6.94 10.33
N THR A 73 -9.26 7.37 9.20
CA THR A 73 -8.10 8.26 9.15
C THR A 73 -8.37 9.50 8.31
N MET A 74 -7.79 10.59 8.74
CA MET A 74 -7.74 11.86 8.03
C MET A 74 -6.27 12.27 7.85
N THR A 75 -5.93 12.79 6.69
CA THR A 75 -4.63 13.39 6.40
C THR A 75 -4.85 14.83 5.93
N ASN A 76 -4.12 15.77 6.53
CA ASN A 76 -4.25 17.21 6.22
C ASN A 76 -5.71 17.72 6.24
N ALA A 77 -6.48 17.27 7.26
CA ALA A 77 -7.91 17.59 7.44
C ALA A 77 -8.85 17.06 6.34
N VAL A 78 -8.39 16.15 5.51
CA VAL A 78 -9.19 15.48 4.47
C VAL A 78 -9.33 13.99 4.81
N PHE A 79 -10.44 13.37 4.42
CA PHE A 79 -10.62 11.92 4.52
C PHE A 79 -9.48 11.21 3.76
N SER A 80 -8.81 10.28 4.44
CA SER A 80 -7.78 9.44 3.85
C SER A 80 -8.30 8.02 3.65
N SER A 81 -8.66 7.34 4.72
CA SER A 81 -9.13 5.96 4.64
C SER A 81 -10.06 5.56 5.77
N SER A 82 -10.83 4.50 5.54
CA SER A 82 -11.56 3.80 6.60
C SER A 82 -11.61 2.30 6.32
N SER A 83 -11.69 1.51 7.38
CA SER A 83 -11.85 0.06 7.27
C SER A 83 -12.69 -0.51 8.40
N LEU A 84 -13.56 -1.45 8.07
CA LEU A 84 -14.22 -2.34 9.02
C LEU A 84 -13.67 -3.74 8.81
N LYS A 85 -13.18 -4.37 9.87
CA LYS A 85 -12.59 -5.71 9.83
C LYS A 85 -13.31 -6.64 10.82
N LEU A 86 -13.48 -7.90 10.42
CA LEU A 86 -13.89 -9.01 11.25
C LEU A 86 -12.76 -10.03 11.30
N ASP A 87 -12.06 -10.08 12.41
CA ASP A 87 -11.02 -11.07 12.66
C ASP A 87 -11.65 -12.31 13.30
N MET A 88 -11.56 -13.44 12.62
CA MET A 88 -12.12 -14.74 13.05
C MET A 88 -11.00 -15.71 13.48
N GLY A 89 -9.86 -15.20 13.93
CA GLY A 89 -8.71 -16.00 14.35
C GLY A 89 -8.17 -16.87 13.21
N ASP A 90 -8.08 -18.18 13.43
CA ASP A 90 -7.53 -19.13 12.44
C ASP A 90 -8.29 -19.15 11.11
N SER A 91 -9.50 -18.63 11.07
CA SER A 91 -10.30 -18.53 9.84
C SER A 91 -9.97 -17.28 9.02
N GLY A 92 -9.07 -16.43 9.49
CA GLY A 92 -8.63 -15.21 8.82
C GLY A 92 -9.52 -14.00 9.09
N THR A 93 -9.23 -12.93 8.40
CA THR A 93 -9.86 -11.60 8.57
C THR A 93 -10.58 -11.19 7.30
N PHE A 94 -11.86 -10.90 7.39
CA PHE A 94 -12.62 -10.19 6.35
C PHE A 94 -12.59 -8.70 6.61
N SER A 95 -12.54 -7.91 5.54
CA SER A 95 -12.57 -6.46 5.62
C SER A 95 -13.46 -5.83 4.56
N LEU A 96 -14.00 -4.66 4.89
CA LEU A 96 -14.53 -3.70 3.94
C LEU A 96 -13.75 -2.40 4.12
N SER A 97 -13.06 -1.95 3.09
CA SER A 97 -12.18 -0.79 3.16
C SER A 97 -12.57 0.28 2.14
N ASN A 98 -12.24 1.52 2.48
CA ASN A 98 -12.39 2.68 1.62
C ASN A 98 -11.14 3.55 1.75
N GLY A 99 -10.44 3.82 0.63
CA GLY A 99 -9.20 4.57 0.60
C GLY A 99 -7.95 3.79 1.05
N ALA A 100 -8.08 2.53 1.50
CA ALA A 100 -6.95 1.73 1.98
C ALA A 100 -6.80 0.45 1.16
N GLY A 101 -5.66 0.27 0.54
CA GLY A 101 -5.28 -0.95 -0.19
C GLY A 101 -4.72 -2.03 0.74
N THR A 102 -5.50 -2.51 1.72
CA THR A 102 -5.00 -3.39 2.80
C THR A 102 -5.04 -4.88 2.47
N THR A 103 -5.54 -5.28 1.33
CA THR A 103 -5.67 -6.68 0.91
C THR A 103 -5.49 -6.84 -0.61
N GLY A 104 -5.25 -8.06 -1.03
CA GLY A 104 -4.97 -8.36 -2.43
C GLY A 104 -3.62 -7.76 -2.88
N ILE A 105 -3.48 -7.52 -4.17
CA ILE A 105 -2.23 -7.08 -4.77
C ILE A 105 -1.79 -5.67 -4.30
N ASN A 106 -2.74 -4.78 -4.00
CA ASN A 106 -2.45 -3.44 -3.50
C ASN A 106 -1.72 -3.41 -2.13
N ALA A 107 -1.75 -4.52 -1.39
CA ALA A 107 -1.03 -4.64 -0.12
C ALA A 107 0.42 -5.13 -0.31
N TYR A 108 0.86 -5.31 -1.54
CA TYR A 108 2.17 -5.85 -1.90
C TYR A 108 2.89 -5.01 -2.96
N ASP A 109 2.47 -3.75 -3.16
CA ASP A 109 3.14 -2.81 -4.05
C ASP A 109 4.53 -2.41 -3.53
N ASP A 110 4.69 -2.25 -2.21
CA ASP A 110 5.90 -1.80 -1.54
C ASP A 110 6.42 -2.84 -0.55
N VAL A 111 6.94 -3.96 -1.05
CA VAL A 111 7.43 -5.02 -0.16
C VAL A 111 8.95 -5.08 -0.06
N MET A 112 9.66 -4.23 -0.79
CA MET A 112 11.12 -4.21 -0.71
C MET A 112 11.60 -3.56 0.60
N PRO A 113 12.74 -4.02 1.13
CA PRO A 113 13.25 -3.50 2.38
C PRO A 113 13.75 -2.06 2.21
N THR A 114 13.17 -1.11 2.97
CA THR A 114 13.60 0.28 3.02
C THR A 114 13.81 0.76 4.46
N ALA A 115 14.62 1.78 4.66
CA ALA A 115 14.78 2.51 5.92
C ALA A 115 13.92 3.79 5.96
N GLY A 116 13.23 4.11 4.88
CA GLY A 116 12.40 5.31 4.76
C GLY A 116 11.44 5.15 3.59
N GLU A 117 11.55 6.00 2.63
CA GLU A 117 10.73 6.00 1.42
C GLU A 117 11.30 5.03 0.36
N GLU A 118 10.51 4.66 -0.62
CA GLU A 118 10.90 3.87 -1.78
C GLU A 118 11.74 4.71 -2.76
N VAL A 119 12.47 4.02 -3.64
CA VAL A 119 13.43 4.68 -4.54
C VAL A 119 12.79 5.51 -5.67
N TRP A 120 11.48 5.45 -5.82
CA TRP A 120 10.69 6.25 -6.78
C TRP A 120 9.84 7.33 -6.11
N ASP A 121 9.85 7.42 -4.78
CA ASP A 121 9.05 8.41 -4.09
C ASP A 121 9.53 9.82 -4.41
N ASP A 122 8.54 10.70 -4.60
CA ASP A 122 8.70 12.11 -4.97
C ASP A 122 9.44 12.35 -6.31
N LEU A 123 9.47 11.35 -7.21
CA LEU A 123 9.98 11.46 -8.57
C LEU A 123 8.83 11.45 -9.61
N ASP A 124 9.06 12.04 -10.77
CA ASP A 124 8.04 12.28 -11.80
C ASP A 124 7.66 11.05 -12.63
N GLY A 125 8.47 10.00 -12.62
CA GLY A 125 8.31 8.83 -13.47
C GLY A 125 7.29 7.81 -12.97
N GLN A 126 7.43 6.59 -13.49
CA GLN A 126 6.55 5.47 -13.11
C GLN A 126 6.88 5.00 -11.69
N ALA A 127 5.87 4.92 -10.83
CA ALA A 127 6.00 4.46 -9.45
C ALA A 127 6.12 2.93 -9.33
N ASN A 128 5.42 2.30 -8.45
CA ASN A 128 5.57 0.91 -7.98
C ASN A 128 5.29 -0.22 -9.00
N GLY A 129 4.85 0.09 -10.21
CA GLY A 129 4.57 -0.93 -11.24
C GLY A 129 3.33 -1.78 -11.01
N ILE A 130 2.45 -1.37 -10.10
CA ILE A 130 1.15 -2.00 -9.88
C ILE A 130 0.03 -1.02 -10.22
N ALA A 131 -0.91 -1.43 -11.07
CA ALA A 131 -2.12 -0.67 -11.29
C ALA A 131 -3.04 -0.84 -10.08
N THR A 132 -3.22 0.21 -9.31
CA THR A 132 -4.07 0.18 -8.12
C THR A 132 -5.48 -0.31 -8.45
N ILE A 133 -5.87 -1.43 -7.88
CA ILE A 133 -7.27 -1.85 -7.84
C ILE A 133 -8.03 -0.83 -6.99
N SER A 134 -9.25 -0.46 -7.42
CA SER A 134 -10.06 0.52 -6.68
C SER A 134 -10.08 0.19 -5.18
N THR A 135 -9.75 1.19 -4.37
CA THR A 135 -9.77 1.08 -2.91
C THR A 135 -11.11 1.51 -2.31
N THR A 136 -12.07 1.96 -3.13
CA THR A 136 -13.39 2.42 -2.68
C THR A 136 -14.35 1.24 -2.49
N ASN A 137 -14.81 1.02 -1.26
CA ASN A 137 -15.73 -0.06 -0.89
C ASN A 137 -15.22 -1.46 -1.33
N THR A 138 -13.95 -1.73 -1.07
CA THR A 138 -13.30 -2.99 -1.43
C THR A 138 -13.50 -4.03 -0.35
N LEU A 139 -14.01 -5.19 -0.73
CA LEU A 139 -14.04 -6.38 0.11
C LEU A 139 -12.67 -7.03 0.09
N GLY A 140 -12.14 -7.36 1.26
CA GLY A 140 -10.86 -8.00 1.44
C GLY A 140 -10.94 -9.24 2.30
N TYR A 141 -10.00 -10.14 2.08
CA TYR A 141 -9.74 -11.29 2.94
C TYR A 141 -8.24 -11.45 3.12
N ALA A 142 -7.81 -11.72 4.35
CA ALA A 142 -6.45 -12.10 4.67
C ALA A 142 -6.45 -13.27 5.66
N GLY A 143 -5.64 -14.29 5.40
CA GLY A 143 -5.57 -15.47 6.27
C GLY A 143 -4.31 -16.29 6.04
N SER A 144 -4.12 -17.33 6.83
CA SER A 144 -2.99 -18.25 6.68
C SER A 144 -3.48 -19.70 6.75
N PHE A 145 -3.06 -20.50 5.79
CA PHE A 145 -3.42 -21.92 5.67
C PHE A 145 -2.18 -22.77 5.42
N GLY A 146 -1.87 -23.67 6.34
CA GLY A 146 -0.75 -24.60 6.16
C GLY A 146 0.60 -23.92 6.03
N GLY A 147 0.81 -22.77 6.66
CA GLY A 147 2.06 -22.00 6.57
C GLY A 147 2.15 -21.06 5.35
N MET A 148 1.09 -21.02 4.53
CA MET A 148 0.97 -20.07 3.41
C MET A 148 0.00 -18.95 3.78
N GLY A 149 0.41 -17.70 3.54
CA GLY A 149 -0.47 -16.54 3.61
C GLY A 149 -1.30 -16.41 2.34
N VAL A 150 -2.54 -15.97 2.49
CA VAL A 150 -3.47 -15.67 1.40
C VAL A 150 -4.03 -14.27 1.63
N SER A 151 -3.91 -13.40 0.64
CA SER A 151 -4.55 -12.08 0.64
C SER A 151 -5.35 -11.92 -0.63
N ALA A 152 -6.62 -11.53 -0.52
CA ALA A 152 -7.49 -11.36 -1.68
C ALA A 152 -8.32 -10.08 -1.56
N SER A 153 -8.62 -9.46 -2.69
CA SER A 153 -9.50 -8.30 -2.76
C SER A 153 -10.51 -8.44 -3.90
N TYR A 154 -11.66 -7.82 -3.69
CA TYR A 154 -12.72 -7.71 -4.67
C TYR A 154 -13.38 -6.34 -4.56
N ASN A 155 -13.48 -5.67 -5.69
CA ASN A 155 -14.19 -4.41 -5.81
C ASN A 155 -15.17 -4.48 -6.97
N LYS A 156 -16.44 -4.13 -6.71
CA LYS A 156 -17.42 -3.93 -7.76
C LYS A 156 -17.44 -2.46 -8.11
N ASP A 157 -16.98 -2.12 -9.29
CA ASP A 157 -17.01 -0.73 -9.74
C ASP A 157 -18.45 -0.22 -9.79
N SER A 158 -18.67 0.96 -9.24
CA SER A 158 -19.97 1.60 -9.10
C SER A 158 -20.26 2.63 -10.20
N GLY A 159 -19.37 2.79 -11.18
CA GLY A 159 -19.54 3.71 -12.28
C GLY A 159 -20.72 3.30 -13.19
N GLY A 160 -21.48 4.28 -13.66
CA GLY A 160 -22.55 4.03 -14.63
C GLY A 160 -21.99 3.57 -15.98
N GLY A 161 -22.38 2.39 -16.44
CA GLY A 161 -21.92 1.78 -17.69
C GLY A 161 -21.54 0.31 -17.50
N ASN A 162 -20.95 -0.30 -18.50
CA ASN A 162 -20.51 -1.70 -18.48
C ASN A 162 -19.19 -1.89 -17.71
N GLN A 163 -19.10 -1.36 -16.50
CA GLN A 163 -17.89 -1.51 -15.70
C GLN A 163 -17.89 -2.88 -15.03
N GLY A 164 -16.75 -3.53 -15.12
CA GLY A 164 -16.50 -4.85 -14.57
C GLY A 164 -16.33 -4.83 -13.05
N SER A 165 -15.68 -5.85 -12.54
CA SER A 165 -15.21 -5.93 -11.16
C SER A 165 -13.71 -6.11 -11.16
N SER A 166 -13.02 -5.43 -10.26
CA SER A 166 -11.58 -5.65 -10.00
C SER A 166 -11.43 -6.73 -8.93
N LYS A 167 -10.43 -7.55 -9.07
CA LYS A 167 -10.12 -8.63 -8.13
C LYS A 167 -8.63 -8.94 -8.11
N SER A 168 -8.15 -9.39 -6.99
CA SER A 168 -6.76 -9.86 -6.89
C SER A 168 -6.59 -10.91 -5.81
N ILE A 169 -5.51 -11.67 -5.93
CA ILE A 169 -5.07 -12.64 -4.94
C ILE A 169 -3.55 -12.66 -4.88
N VAL A 170 -3.02 -12.72 -3.67
CA VAL A 170 -1.59 -12.91 -3.40
C VAL A 170 -1.41 -14.09 -2.46
N LEU A 171 -0.46 -14.94 -2.77
CA LEU A 171 0.00 -16.05 -1.94
C LEU A 171 1.39 -15.74 -1.46
N THR A 172 1.64 -15.93 -0.16
CA THR A 172 2.95 -15.68 0.45
C THR A 172 3.40 -16.88 1.27
N SER A 173 4.71 -17.03 1.46
CA SER A 173 5.27 -18.01 2.37
C SER A 173 6.56 -17.48 3.01
N GLY A 174 6.57 -17.41 4.34
CA GLY A 174 7.78 -17.17 5.15
C GLY A 174 8.33 -18.45 5.80
N SER A 175 7.81 -19.62 5.42
CA SER A 175 8.17 -20.91 6.05
C SER A 175 9.00 -21.85 5.15
N LEU A 176 9.33 -21.43 3.93
CA LEU A 176 10.11 -22.26 3.00
C LEU A 176 11.54 -22.49 3.49
N MET A 177 12.15 -21.49 4.08
CA MET A 177 13.50 -21.52 4.64
C MET A 177 13.61 -20.37 5.66
N ASP A 178 14.43 -20.55 6.69
CA ASP A 178 14.66 -19.54 7.71
C ASP A 178 15.17 -18.23 7.08
N GLY A 179 14.54 -17.12 7.43
CA GLY A 179 14.81 -15.77 6.90
C GLY A 179 14.27 -15.49 5.50
N VAL A 180 13.70 -16.47 4.79
CA VAL A 180 13.13 -16.27 3.44
C VAL A 180 11.64 -15.93 3.53
N ASP A 181 11.23 -14.86 2.83
CA ASP A 181 9.83 -14.47 2.59
C ASP A 181 9.63 -14.30 1.08
N VAL A 182 8.65 -15.00 0.53
CA VAL A 182 8.33 -14.95 -0.90
C VAL A 182 6.84 -14.76 -1.11
N GLY A 183 6.49 -14.15 -2.22
CA GLY A 183 5.09 -13.99 -2.62
C GLY A 183 4.91 -13.96 -4.13
N ILE A 184 3.73 -14.37 -4.55
CA ILE A 184 3.24 -14.25 -5.93
C ILE A 184 1.81 -13.74 -5.90
N GLY A 185 1.45 -12.87 -6.83
CA GLY A 185 0.11 -12.32 -6.89
C GLY A 185 -0.36 -12.10 -8.32
N LEU A 186 -1.68 -12.14 -8.47
CA LEU A 186 -2.39 -11.84 -9.71
C LEU A 186 -3.50 -10.84 -9.42
N GLY A 187 -3.69 -9.88 -10.31
CA GLY A 187 -4.74 -8.89 -10.23
C GLY A 187 -5.36 -8.63 -11.60
N ASP A 188 -6.64 -8.30 -11.58
CA ASP A 188 -7.43 -7.87 -12.72
C ASP A 188 -8.12 -6.58 -12.29
N LYS A 189 -7.73 -5.44 -12.88
CA LYS A 189 -8.36 -4.14 -12.68
C LYS A 189 -9.40 -3.92 -13.75
N ALA A 190 -10.64 -3.71 -13.32
CA ALA A 190 -11.73 -3.44 -14.24
C ALA A 190 -11.43 -2.23 -15.12
N GLY A 191 -11.66 -2.37 -16.41
CA GLY A 191 -11.66 -1.28 -17.36
C GLY A 191 -12.85 -0.34 -17.19
N SER A 192 -12.73 0.83 -17.77
CA SER A 192 -13.83 1.78 -17.93
C SER A 192 -14.48 1.62 -19.31
N SER A 193 -15.47 2.44 -19.64
CA SER A 193 -16.10 2.43 -20.98
C SER A 193 -15.12 2.76 -22.12
N SER A 194 -13.94 3.27 -21.80
CA SER A 194 -12.87 3.66 -22.73
C SER A 194 -11.56 2.89 -22.53
N ASP A 195 -11.54 1.96 -21.56
CA ASP A 195 -10.36 1.18 -21.19
C ASP A 195 -10.80 -0.26 -20.91
N THR A 196 -10.15 -1.25 -21.51
CA THR A 196 -10.51 -2.68 -21.39
C THR A 196 -10.01 -3.34 -20.12
N GLY A 197 -9.29 -2.61 -19.27
CA GLY A 197 -8.77 -3.11 -18.02
C GLY A 197 -7.27 -3.38 -18.04
N THR A 198 -6.76 -3.90 -16.95
CA THR A 198 -5.33 -4.18 -16.77
C THR A 198 -5.18 -5.48 -16.01
N ASP A 199 -4.53 -6.46 -16.62
CA ASP A 199 -4.04 -7.63 -15.91
C ASP A 199 -2.67 -7.30 -15.30
N GLN A 200 -2.43 -7.81 -14.09
CA GLN A 200 -1.19 -7.53 -13.39
C GLN A 200 -0.69 -8.72 -12.59
N ARG A 201 0.61 -8.82 -12.50
CA ARG A 201 1.30 -9.87 -11.76
C ARG A 201 2.35 -9.25 -10.87
N ILE A 202 2.59 -9.89 -9.74
CA ILE A 202 3.67 -9.53 -8.82
C ILE A 202 4.36 -10.81 -8.36
N MET A 203 5.66 -10.77 -8.23
CA MET A 203 6.45 -11.76 -7.52
C MET A 203 7.56 -11.08 -6.73
N TYR A 204 7.82 -11.57 -5.53
CA TYR A 204 8.93 -11.08 -4.74
C TYR A 204 9.62 -12.18 -3.95
N ALA A 205 10.87 -11.92 -3.60
CA ALA A 205 11.61 -12.70 -2.63
C ALA A 205 12.46 -11.77 -1.76
N LYS A 206 12.40 -11.98 -0.44
CA LYS A 206 13.25 -11.30 0.55
C LYS A 206 14.03 -12.35 1.35
N TYR A 207 15.24 -11.99 1.74
CA TYR A 207 16.05 -12.77 2.65
C TYR A 207 16.61 -11.90 3.77
N THR A 208 16.33 -12.29 4.99
CA THR A 208 16.82 -11.63 6.21
C THR A 208 17.90 -12.47 6.87
N MET A 209 19.06 -11.89 7.08
CA MET A 209 20.18 -12.49 7.78
C MET A 209 20.70 -11.52 8.85
N GLY A 210 20.40 -11.80 10.10
CA GLY A 210 20.74 -10.93 11.21
C GLY A 210 20.05 -9.56 11.08
N SER A 211 20.84 -8.49 10.97
CA SER A 211 20.32 -7.13 10.84
C SER A 211 20.14 -6.67 9.38
N VAL A 212 20.42 -7.52 8.40
CA VAL A 212 20.36 -7.17 6.98
C VAL A 212 19.21 -7.91 6.32
N THR A 213 18.41 -7.19 5.52
CA THR A 213 17.39 -7.75 4.63
C THR A 213 17.69 -7.31 3.20
N ALA A 214 17.73 -8.27 2.29
CA ALA A 214 17.81 -8.01 0.85
C ALA A 214 16.55 -8.54 0.15
N GLY A 215 16.12 -7.91 -0.91
CA GLY A 215 14.93 -8.32 -1.64
C GLY A 215 14.98 -7.98 -3.12
N VAL A 216 14.17 -8.69 -3.88
CA VAL A 216 13.84 -8.44 -5.28
C VAL A 216 12.34 -8.57 -5.47
N GLN A 217 11.76 -7.64 -6.20
CA GLN A 217 10.35 -7.63 -6.62
C GLN A 217 10.28 -7.41 -8.11
N HIS A 218 9.40 -8.14 -8.77
CA HIS A 218 9.08 -7.96 -10.17
C HIS A 218 7.57 -7.81 -10.32
N THR A 219 7.15 -6.81 -11.10
CA THR A 219 5.76 -6.54 -11.44
C THR A 219 5.60 -6.43 -12.94
N ASP A 220 4.46 -6.88 -13.44
CA ASP A 220 4.10 -6.91 -14.84
C ASP A 220 2.67 -6.37 -14.98
N LEU A 221 2.51 -5.34 -15.79
CA LEU A 221 1.25 -4.68 -16.12
C LEU A 221 0.95 -4.91 -17.59
N ASP A 222 -0.03 -5.75 -17.85
CA ASP A 222 -0.60 -6.00 -19.19
C ASP A 222 -1.75 -5.01 -19.40
N LEU A 223 -1.45 -3.94 -20.13
CA LEU A 223 -2.36 -2.86 -20.44
C LEU A 223 -3.01 -3.11 -21.79
N SER A 224 -4.30 -2.88 -21.88
CA SER A 224 -5.09 -3.17 -23.07
C SER A 224 -4.79 -2.31 -24.30
N ALA A 225 -4.02 -1.24 -24.15
CA ALA A 225 -3.56 -0.44 -25.27
C ALA A 225 -2.30 -1.08 -25.88
N ALA A 226 -2.19 -1.14 -27.20
CA ALA A 226 -1.02 -1.68 -27.86
C ALA A 226 0.25 -0.85 -27.51
N ASP A 227 1.38 -1.54 -27.40
CA ASP A 227 2.69 -0.96 -27.08
C ASP A 227 2.71 -0.19 -25.73
N SER A 228 1.93 -0.63 -24.74
CA SER A 228 1.79 0.09 -23.47
C SER A 228 2.10 -0.74 -22.23
N ASP A 229 2.42 -2.02 -22.36
CA ASP A 229 2.77 -2.86 -21.25
C ASP A 229 4.03 -2.37 -20.55
N VAL A 230 4.07 -2.59 -19.25
CA VAL A 230 5.14 -2.08 -18.40
C VAL A 230 5.57 -3.18 -17.43
N GLU A 231 6.87 -3.46 -17.42
CA GLU A 231 7.49 -4.34 -16.43
C GLU A 231 8.37 -3.52 -15.48
N ARG A 232 8.42 -3.92 -14.22
CA ARG A 232 9.32 -3.31 -13.23
C ARG A 232 10.07 -4.36 -12.45
N THR A 233 11.36 -4.14 -12.27
CA THR A 233 12.21 -4.88 -11.35
C THR A 233 12.75 -3.93 -10.29
N HIS A 234 12.49 -4.23 -9.02
CA HIS A 234 13.01 -3.49 -7.88
C HIS A 234 13.92 -4.39 -7.03
N ILE A 235 15.11 -3.91 -6.70
CA ILE A 235 16.08 -4.59 -5.84
C ILE A 235 16.46 -3.63 -4.72
N ALA A 236 16.40 -4.12 -3.48
CA ALA A 236 16.78 -3.27 -2.35
C ALA A 236 17.46 -4.08 -1.23
N VAL A 237 18.26 -3.38 -0.45
CA VAL A 237 18.90 -3.89 0.77
C VAL A 237 18.70 -2.87 1.88
N SER A 238 18.24 -3.32 3.04
CA SER A 238 18.20 -2.52 4.25
C SER A 238 19.03 -3.16 5.37
N MET A 239 19.50 -2.33 6.29
CA MET A 239 20.27 -2.77 7.45
C MET A 239 19.85 -1.99 8.70
N ALA A 240 19.50 -2.71 9.75
CA ALA A 240 19.40 -2.16 11.10
C ALA A 240 20.81 -2.03 11.68
N ILE A 241 21.35 -0.80 11.73
CA ILE A 241 22.70 -0.50 12.24
C ILE A 241 22.74 -0.67 13.76
N ASN A 242 21.68 -0.24 14.42
CA ASN A 242 21.40 -0.47 15.83
C ASN A 242 19.87 -0.40 16.08
N GLU A 243 19.45 -0.46 17.35
CA GLU A 243 18.02 -0.46 17.75
C GLU A 243 17.23 0.77 17.25
N ASN A 244 17.89 1.86 16.95
CA ASN A 244 17.26 3.12 16.58
C ASN A 244 17.59 3.59 15.17
N LEU A 245 18.67 3.11 14.57
CA LEU A 245 19.21 3.58 13.28
C LEU A 245 19.16 2.50 12.24
N SER A 246 18.54 2.80 11.11
CA SER A 246 18.53 1.96 9.91
C SER A 246 18.97 2.73 8.67
N ALA A 247 19.44 2.00 7.67
CA ALA A 247 19.78 2.53 6.36
C ALA A 247 19.37 1.54 5.27
N SER A 248 19.08 2.05 4.08
CA SER A 248 18.76 1.24 2.92
C SER A 248 19.30 1.85 1.64
N ILE A 249 19.46 1.00 0.63
CA ILE A 249 19.76 1.36 -0.74
C ILE A 249 18.94 0.48 -1.66
N GLY A 250 18.44 1.04 -2.75
CA GLY A 250 17.67 0.30 -3.74
C GLY A 250 17.82 0.86 -5.15
N GLN A 251 17.38 0.05 -6.09
CA GLN A 251 17.30 0.39 -7.50
C GLN A 251 16.02 -0.20 -8.08
N SER A 252 15.32 0.56 -8.92
CA SER A 252 14.17 0.10 -9.69
C SER A 252 14.42 0.37 -11.16
N THR A 253 14.12 -0.58 -12.02
CA THR A 253 14.13 -0.44 -13.48
C THR A 253 12.72 -0.65 -14.00
N VAL A 254 12.24 0.24 -14.85
CA VAL A 254 10.96 0.14 -15.56
C VAL A 254 11.25 -0.05 -17.03
N GLU A 255 10.82 -1.17 -17.55
CA GLU A 255 10.87 -1.51 -18.97
C GLU A 255 9.50 -1.25 -19.59
N PHE A 256 9.50 -0.55 -20.73
CA PHE A 256 8.28 -0.22 -21.48
C PHE A 256 8.22 -1.07 -22.76
N GLU A 257 7.05 -1.64 -23.07
CA GLU A 257 6.84 -2.38 -24.34
C GLU A 257 7.12 -1.52 -25.58
N SER A 258 6.84 -0.22 -25.49
CA SER A 258 7.03 0.71 -26.60
C SER A 258 8.51 0.85 -26.96
N SER A 259 8.86 0.46 -28.19
CA SER A 259 10.22 0.57 -28.72
C SER A 259 10.73 2.03 -28.89
N THR A 260 9.88 3.02 -28.63
CA THR A 260 10.25 4.44 -28.67
C THR A 260 10.56 5.01 -27.31
N LYS A 261 10.44 4.20 -26.26
CA LYS A 261 10.76 4.55 -24.88
C LYS A 261 12.07 3.90 -24.47
N ASP A 262 12.85 4.60 -23.68
CA ASP A 262 14.01 4.07 -22.98
C ASP A 262 13.58 3.51 -21.62
N ASP A 263 14.37 2.61 -21.06
CA ASP A 263 14.13 2.11 -19.70
C ASP A 263 14.33 3.25 -18.71
N GLN A 264 13.41 3.37 -17.76
CA GLN A 264 13.55 4.29 -16.62
C GLN A 264 14.33 3.59 -15.53
N GLU A 265 15.32 4.24 -14.95
CA GLU A 265 16.09 3.74 -13.83
C GLU A 265 15.96 4.67 -12.63
N ASN A 266 15.55 4.13 -11.48
CA ASN A 266 15.49 4.83 -10.22
C ASN A 266 16.55 4.27 -9.27
N THR A 267 17.24 5.13 -8.54
CA THR A 267 18.15 4.73 -7.45
C THR A 267 17.88 5.57 -6.21
N GLY A 268 17.96 4.97 -5.05
CA GLY A 268 17.68 5.66 -3.81
C GLY A 268 18.52 5.18 -2.63
N LEU A 269 18.76 6.10 -1.72
CA LEU A 269 19.41 5.88 -0.43
C LEU A 269 18.55 6.50 0.67
N ALA A 270 18.22 5.74 1.72
CA ALA A 270 17.46 6.25 2.86
C ALA A 270 18.15 5.90 4.19
N VAL A 271 17.96 6.77 5.17
CA VAL A 271 18.40 6.58 6.56
C VAL A 271 17.30 7.05 7.49
N SER A 272 17.00 6.30 8.54
CA SER A 272 16.08 6.73 9.59
C SER A 272 16.61 6.48 10.99
N TYR A 273 16.28 7.40 11.91
CA TYR A 273 16.60 7.31 13.32
C TYR A 273 15.34 7.54 14.15
N THR A 274 14.97 6.56 14.96
CA THR A 274 13.78 6.61 15.80
C THR A 274 14.15 6.72 17.27
N MET A 275 13.55 7.68 17.98
CA MET A 275 13.74 7.91 19.40
C MET A 275 12.40 8.15 20.09
N GLY A 276 11.87 7.12 20.74
CA GLY A 276 10.53 7.17 21.34
C GLY A 276 9.45 7.37 20.27
N SER A 277 8.66 8.45 20.40
CA SER A 277 7.61 8.80 19.43
C SER A 277 8.08 9.71 18.29
N MET A 278 9.40 9.97 18.18
CA MET A 278 9.98 10.81 17.15
C MET A 278 10.82 9.96 16.19
N THR A 279 10.65 10.20 14.89
CA THR A 279 11.50 9.64 13.83
C THR A 279 12.10 10.79 13.01
N ILE A 280 13.41 10.76 12.81
CA ILE A 280 14.10 11.60 11.85
C ILE A 280 14.49 10.72 10.67
N ALA A 281 14.08 11.08 9.47
CA ALA A 281 14.41 10.37 8.26
C ALA A 281 15.02 11.30 7.22
N ALA A 282 15.86 10.73 6.38
CA ALA A 282 16.41 11.41 5.21
C ALA A 282 16.52 10.42 4.07
N PHE A 283 16.23 10.86 2.86
CA PHE A 283 16.47 10.08 1.66
C PHE A 283 16.94 10.97 0.50
N THR A 284 17.52 10.32 -0.50
CA THR A 284 17.79 10.91 -1.80
C THR A 284 17.48 9.88 -2.87
N ASN A 285 16.64 10.27 -3.81
CA ASN A 285 16.25 9.47 -4.96
C ASN A 285 16.66 10.20 -6.24
N SER A 286 17.02 9.44 -7.24
CA SER A 286 17.32 9.95 -8.58
C SER A 286 16.75 9.01 -9.63
N GLU A 287 16.33 9.59 -10.72
CA GLU A 287 15.71 8.92 -11.85
C GLU A 287 16.36 9.36 -13.14
N SER A 288 16.51 8.44 -14.08
CA SER A 288 16.87 8.73 -15.45
C SER A 288 15.79 8.22 -16.40
N SER A 289 15.64 8.91 -17.52
CA SER A 289 14.62 8.61 -18.54
C SER A 289 13.19 8.54 -17.97
N SER A 290 12.78 9.55 -17.19
CA SER A 290 11.47 9.64 -16.56
C SER A 290 10.34 9.32 -17.53
N GLY A 291 9.47 8.37 -17.15
CA GLY A 291 8.37 7.87 -17.98
C GLY A 291 8.79 7.26 -19.31
N GLY A 292 10.07 6.88 -19.47
CA GLY A 292 10.66 6.33 -20.68
C GLY A 292 11.09 7.40 -21.70
N THR A 293 11.27 8.65 -21.29
CA THR A 293 11.71 9.73 -22.19
C THR A 293 13.20 9.98 -22.00
N ASN A 294 13.98 9.75 -23.05
CA ASN A 294 15.42 9.97 -23.05
C ASN A 294 15.79 11.41 -22.66
N GLY A 295 16.69 11.55 -21.70
CA GLY A 295 17.21 12.85 -21.24
C GLY A 295 16.25 13.63 -20.35
N THR A 296 15.17 13.01 -19.85
CA THR A 296 14.38 13.54 -18.76
C THR A 296 14.82 12.83 -17.48
N ASP A 297 15.64 13.52 -16.72
CA ASP A 297 16.14 13.01 -15.43
C ASP A 297 15.47 13.80 -14.29
N ASP A 298 15.32 13.19 -13.14
CA ASP A 298 14.72 13.81 -11.96
C ASP A 298 15.50 13.42 -10.70
N SER A 299 15.48 14.27 -9.69
CA SER A 299 16.10 13.96 -8.40
C SER A 299 15.47 14.70 -7.25
N VAL A 300 15.37 14.03 -6.12
CA VAL A 300 14.86 14.60 -4.87
C VAL A 300 15.75 14.24 -3.69
N SER A 301 15.84 15.15 -2.74
CA SER A 301 16.40 14.88 -1.41
C SER A 301 15.47 15.44 -0.36
N GLU A 302 15.09 14.61 0.61
CA GLU A 302 14.20 14.97 1.71
C GLU A 302 14.89 14.74 3.07
N VAL A 303 14.60 15.63 4.01
CA VAL A 303 14.83 15.42 5.44
C VAL A 303 13.53 15.69 6.17
N SER A 304 13.11 14.75 6.99
CA SER A 304 11.86 14.88 7.73
C SER A 304 11.99 14.56 9.21
N VAL A 305 11.10 15.15 10.00
CA VAL A 305 10.92 14.84 11.42
C VAL A 305 9.45 14.55 11.67
N ALA A 306 9.14 13.33 12.05
CA ALA A 306 7.80 12.86 12.35
C ALA A 306 7.61 12.61 13.85
N PHE A 307 6.40 12.92 14.33
CA PHE A 307 5.96 12.66 15.71
C PHE A 307 4.67 11.86 15.68
N ALA A 308 4.56 10.85 16.56
CA ALA A 308 3.34 10.10 16.83
C ALA A 308 2.84 10.40 18.26
N PHE A 309 1.50 10.58 18.39
CA PHE A 309 0.82 10.93 19.64
C PHE A 309 -0.23 9.90 20.00
#